data_1e357c58654c093a39ae8ca332425d11
#
_entry.id   1e357c58654c093a39ae8ca332425d11
#
_cell.length_a   1.000
_cell.length_b   1.000
_cell.length_c   1.000
_cell.angle_alpha   90.00
_cell.angle_beta   90.00
_cell.angle_gamma   90.00
#
_symmetry.space_group_name_H-M   'P 1'
#
loop_
_entity.id
_entity.type
_entity.pdbx_description
1 polymer ?
#
loop_
_entity_poly.entity_id
_entity_poly.type
_entity_poly.pdbx_seq_one_letter_code
_entity_poly.pdbx_strand_id
1 'polypeptide(L)' 'MEIKTFEARYELIDFCHYIDPNQINVLELTVDTDDMDFLESELTSIFAIETDKQTYVFSGYEVNECYKEDSGLVKVVCIK' A
#
# COMPACT_ATOMS: atom_id res chain seq x y z
N MET A 1 9.38 17.81 -0.44
CA MET A 1 8.86 16.47 -0.16
C MET A 1 7.86 16.09 -1.24
N GLU A 2 8.01 14.93 -1.83
CA GLU A 2 7.13 14.49 -2.91
C GLU A 2 6.15 13.46 -2.40
N ILE A 3 4.85 13.67 -2.66
CA ILE A 3 3.79 12.74 -2.32
C ILE A 3 3.34 12.07 -3.61
N LYS A 4 3.40 10.74 -3.66
CA LYS A 4 2.95 9.97 -4.81
C LYS A 4 1.52 9.51 -4.58
N THR A 5 0.67 9.73 -5.57
CA THR A 5 -0.70 9.26 -5.53
C THR A 5 -0.76 7.82 -6.03
N PHE A 6 -1.52 6.99 -5.34
CA PHE A 6 -1.64 5.57 -5.64
C PHE A 6 -2.63 5.37 -6.79
N GLU A 7 -2.14 5.53 -8.03
CA GLU A 7 -2.95 5.39 -9.24
C GLU A 7 -2.05 5.11 -10.47
N ALA A 8 -2.61 5.11 -11.64
CA ALA A 8 -1.97 5.07 -12.95
C ALA A 8 -1.47 3.71 -13.45
N ARG A 9 -0.77 2.92 -12.67
CA ARG A 9 -0.24 1.62 -13.14
C ARG A 9 -0.88 0.43 -12.46
N TYR A 10 -1.67 0.69 -11.45
CA TYR A 10 -2.29 -0.35 -10.66
C TYR A 10 -3.58 0.20 -10.08
N GLU A 11 -4.49 -0.68 -9.77
CA GLU A 11 -5.76 -0.34 -9.17
C GLU A 11 -5.76 -0.79 -7.72
N LEU A 12 -5.99 0.15 -6.80
CA LEU A 12 -6.17 -0.18 -5.40
C LEU A 12 -7.58 -0.72 -5.20
N ILE A 13 -7.68 -1.98 -4.81
CA ILE A 13 -8.96 -2.65 -4.59
C ILE A 13 -9.45 -2.41 -3.17
N ASP A 14 -8.54 -2.48 -2.19
CA ASP A 14 -8.89 -2.31 -0.79
C ASP A 14 -7.65 -1.96 0.02
N PHE A 15 -7.87 -1.37 1.20
CA PHE A 15 -6.79 -1.16 2.15
C PHE A 15 -7.33 -1.23 3.58
N CYS A 16 -6.43 -1.58 4.50
CA CYS A 16 -6.75 -1.67 5.92
C CYS A 16 -5.57 -1.13 6.72
N HIS A 17 -5.86 -0.26 7.69
CA HIS A 17 -4.83 0.33 8.55
C HIS A 17 -5.16 0.03 10.00
N TYR A 18 -4.22 -0.56 10.73
CA TYR A 18 -4.42 -0.89 12.14
C TYR A 18 -3.10 -0.90 12.91
N ILE A 19 -3.20 -0.94 14.23
CA ILE A 19 -2.04 -1.09 15.11
C ILE A 19 -2.09 -2.52 15.67
N ASP A 20 -1.01 -3.28 15.49
CA ASP A 20 -0.95 -4.66 15.96
C ASP A 20 -0.69 -4.73 17.48
N PRO A 21 -0.77 -5.94 18.09
CA PRO A 21 -0.51 -6.10 19.53
C PRO A 21 0.87 -5.64 20.00
N ASN A 22 1.85 -5.58 19.12
CA ASN A 22 3.19 -5.08 19.42
C ASN A 22 3.32 -3.57 19.21
N GLN A 23 2.20 -2.87 18.94
CA GLN A 23 2.12 -1.44 18.70
C GLN A 23 2.83 -0.99 17.43
N ILE A 24 2.92 -1.88 16.46
CA ILE A 24 3.43 -1.58 15.12
C ILE A 24 2.26 -1.12 14.25
N ASN A 25 2.45 -0.02 13.55
CA ASN A 25 1.44 0.43 12.57
C ASN A 25 1.53 -0.45 11.34
N VAL A 26 0.40 -1.03 10.94
CA VAL A 26 0.31 -1.93 9.78
C VAL A 26 -0.65 -1.33 8.76
N LEU A 27 -0.21 -1.31 7.51
CA LEU A 27 -1.03 -0.91 6.38
C LEU A 27 -1.02 -2.06 5.38
N GLU A 28 -2.19 -2.66 5.15
CA GLU A 28 -2.35 -3.73 4.18
C GLU A 28 -3.08 -3.21 2.98
N LEU A 29 -2.51 -3.42 1.80
CA LEU A 29 -3.08 -3.00 0.53
C LEU A 29 -3.39 -4.22 -0.32
N THR A 30 -4.53 -4.20 -1.00
CA THR A 30 -4.87 -5.19 -2.02
C THR A 30 -4.93 -4.46 -3.35
N VAL A 31 -4.09 -4.88 -4.28
CA VAL A 31 -3.83 -4.15 -5.52
C VAL A 31 -3.92 -5.07 -6.71
N ASP A 32 -4.52 -4.57 -7.80
CA ASP A 32 -4.49 -5.25 -9.10
C ASP A 32 -3.34 -4.67 -9.92
N THR A 33 -2.29 -5.45 -10.07
CA THR A 33 -1.11 -5.06 -10.84
C THR A 33 -0.36 -6.28 -11.36
N ASP A 34 0.30 -6.11 -12.51
CA ASP A 34 1.18 -7.12 -13.09
C ASP A 34 2.66 -6.85 -12.74
N ASP A 35 2.96 -5.74 -12.09
CA ASP A 35 4.31 -5.31 -11.78
C ASP A 35 4.53 -5.12 -10.28
N MET A 36 4.84 -6.22 -9.59
CA MET A 36 5.08 -6.21 -8.15
C MET A 36 6.34 -5.44 -7.76
N ASP A 37 7.39 -5.52 -8.57
CA ASP A 37 8.65 -4.84 -8.28
C ASP A 37 8.48 -3.33 -8.33
N PHE A 38 7.72 -2.85 -9.29
CA PHE A 38 7.40 -1.43 -9.40
C PHE A 38 6.61 -0.96 -8.17
N LEU A 39 5.64 -1.75 -7.76
CA LEU A 39 4.80 -1.42 -6.60
C LEU A 39 5.63 -1.32 -5.32
N GLU A 40 6.52 -2.26 -5.06
CA GLU A 40 7.40 -2.22 -3.90
C GLU A 40 8.26 -0.96 -3.91
N SER A 41 8.80 -0.59 -5.07
CA SER A 41 9.61 0.61 -5.22
C SER A 41 8.81 1.89 -4.93
N GLU A 42 7.56 1.97 -5.39
CA GLU A 42 6.70 3.13 -5.18
C GLU A 42 6.34 3.33 -3.71
N LEU A 43 6.16 2.25 -2.96
CA LEU A 43 5.70 2.31 -1.58
C LEU A 43 6.81 2.59 -0.55
N THR A 44 8.04 2.85 -1.00
CA THR A 44 9.15 3.19 -0.10
C THR A 44 9.21 4.67 0.27
N SER A 45 8.30 5.50 -0.26
CA SER A 45 8.27 6.94 -0.01
C SER A 45 6.92 7.36 0.57
N ILE A 46 6.67 8.66 0.63
CA ILE A 46 5.37 9.19 1.04
C ILE A 46 4.39 8.97 -0.11
N PHE A 47 3.25 8.39 0.17
CA PHE A 47 2.21 8.17 -0.83
C PHE A 47 0.83 8.51 -0.27
N ALA A 48 -0.12 8.74 -1.17
CA ALA A 48 -1.49 9.07 -0.81
C ALA A 48 -2.46 8.09 -1.43
N ILE A 49 -3.50 7.74 -0.69
CA ILE A 49 -4.62 6.94 -1.17
C ILE A 49 -5.85 7.86 -1.18
N GLU A 50 -6.41 8.09 -2.35
CA GLU A 50 -7.59 8.93 -2.50
C GLU A 50 -8.84 8.06 -2.56
N THR A 51 -9.82 8.42 -1.75
CA THR A 51 -11.14 7.79 -1.76
C THR A 51 -12.20 8.85 -2.01
N ASP A 52 -13.46 8.43 -2.20
CA ASP A 52 -14.58 9.34 -2.39
C ASP A 52 -14.80 10.26 -1.20
N LYS A 53 -14.33 9.85 -0.03
CA LYS A 53 -14.61 10.57 1.23
C LYS A 53 -13.44 11.44 1.69
N GLN A 54 -12.21 10.96 1.48
CA GLN A 54 -11.03 11.68 1.94
C GLN A 54 -9.75 11.13 1.31
N THR A 55 -8.66 11.86 1.51
CA THR A 55 -7.34 11.45 1.10
C THR A 55 -6.55 11.02 2.33
N TYR A 56 -5.99 9.83 2.30
CA TYR A 56 -5.12 9.30 3.34
C TYR A 56 -3.66 9.45 2.90
N VAL A 57 -2.83 10.04 3.76
CA VAL A 57 -1.40 10.20 3.47
C VAL A 57 -0.59 9.33 4.42
N PHE A 58 0.29 8.52 3.85
CA PHE A 58 1.15 7.62 4.60
C PHE A 58 2.61 7.96 4.36
N SER A 59 3.39 8.00 5.45
CA SER A 59 4.83 8.27 5.37
C SER A 59 5.58 7.40 6.37
N GLY A 60 6.81 7.07 6.04
CA GLY A 60 7.66 6.28 6.91
C GLY A 60 7.34 4.80 6.96
N TYR A 61 6.46 4.31 6.09
CA TYR A 61 6.14 2.90 5.99
C TYR A 61 7.19 2.17 5.15
N GLU A 62 7.48 0.94 5.53
CA GLU A 62 8.35 0.04 4.77
C GLU A 62 7.56 -1.16 4.32
N VAL A 63 7.78 -1.62 3.10
CA VAL A 63 7.15 -2.84 2.60
C VAL A 63 7.77 -4.03 3.34
N ASN A 64 6.93 -4.75 4.08
CA ASN A 64 7.34 -5.92 4.84
C ASN A 64 7.10 -7.21 4.04
N GLU A 65 5.96 -7.28 3.35
CA GLU A 65 5.61 -8.42 2.51
C GLU A 65 4.88 -7.93 1.25
N CYS A 66 5.14 -8.61 0.14
CA CYS A 66 4.44 -8.35 -1.10
C CYS A 66 4.29 -9.70 -1.81
N TYR A 67 3.05 -10.16 -1.99
CA TYR A 67 2.81 -11.48 -2.60
C TYR A 67 1.53 -11.49 -3.40
N LYS A 68 1.46 -12.42 -4.35
CA LYS A 68 0.29 -12.61 -5.18
C LYS A 68 -0.64 -13.62 -4.53
N GLU A 69 -1.91 -13.27 -4.37
CA GLU A 69 -2.93 -14.14 -3.81
C GLU A 69 -3.48 -15.09 -4.89
N ASP A 70 -4.19 -16.12 -4.45
CA ASP A 70 -4.82 -17.11 -5.37
C ASP A 70 -5.82 -16.43 -6.31
N SER A 71 -6.42 -15.33 -5.88
CA SER A 71 -7.34 -14.53 -6.70
C SER A 71 -6.67 -13.81 -7.87
N GLY A 72 -5.33 -13.74 -7.88
CA GLY A 72 -4.57 -12.97 -8.86
C GLY A 72 -4.26 -11.54 -8.40
N LEU A 73 -4.84 -11.10 -7.30
CA LEU A 73 -4.54 -9.79 -6.73
C LEU A 73 -3.26 -9.84 -5.91
N VAL A 74 -2.64 -8.68 -5.72
CA VAL A 74 -1.40 -8.57 -4.95
C VAL A 74 -1.70 -7.98 -3.59
N LYS A 75 -1.22 -8.64 -2.54
CA LYS A 75 -1.29 -8.12 -1.18
C LYS A 75 0.05 -7.51 -0.82
N VAL A 76 0.02 -6.28 -0.33
CA VAL A 76 1.21 -5.58 0.17
C VAL A 76 0.99 -5.26 1.63
N VAL A 77 1.93 -5.67 2.47
CA VAL A 77 1.90 -5.39 3.90
C VAL A 77 3.03 -4.42 4.22
N CYS A 78 2.67 -3.23 4.67
CA CYS A 78 3.63 -2.19 5.04
C CYS A 78 3.58 -1.99 6.56
N ILE A 79 4.73 -1.71 7.14
CA ILE A 79 4.84 -1.50 8.59
C ILE A 79 5.59 -0.21 8.91
N LYS A 80 5.33 0.30 10.10
CA LYS A 80 5.98 1.52 10.59
C LYS A 80 6.21 1.48 12.09
#